data_c59bac05a23c80932a56c3564e7fcaf6
#
_entry.id   c59bac05a23c80932a56c3564e7fcaf6
#
_cell.length_a   1.000
_cell.length_b   1.000
_cell.length_c   1.000
_cell.angle_alpha   90.00
_cell.angle_beta   90.00
_cell.angle_gamma   90.00
#
_symmetry.space_group_name_H-M   'P 1'
#
loop_
_entity.id
_entity.type
_entity.pdbx_description
1 polymer ?
#
loop_
_entity_poly.entity_id
_entity_poly.type
_entity_poly.pdbx_seq_one_letter_code
_entity_poly.pdbx_strand_id
1 'polypeptide(L)'
;VTSAPSGAGPGKTLQSGYYWIRAVAAPNFHKYIQTKPLYSTGDALLGDYTTAGQFQVVDGQLVQLVSAPGQPIKLLYANVSETRVINDMSLAVTFSETKNTYGTFAWGGDDLQWSVAGVNRPNKSAWYVCTGQKMYINLGNYLYGTPSGCADQVCVIGV
;
A
#
# COMPACT_ATOMS: atom_id res chain seq x y z
N VAL A 1 17.92 -13.30 20.81
CA VAL A 1 17.70 -12.87 20.41
C VAL A 1 17.46 -12.14 19.81
N THR A 2 17.51 -11.87 19.58
CA THR A 2 17.34 -11.12 19.09
C THR A 2 16.51 -10.84 18.41
N SER A 3 15.95 -10.35 18.88
CA SER A 3 15.08 -9.93 18.41
C SER A 3 14.90 -9.73 17.25
N ALA A 4 13.94 -10.10 16.91
CA ALA A 4 13.73 -9.82 15.60
C ALA A 4 13.59 -8.38 15.49
N PRO A 5 14.57 -7.74 15.06
CA PRO A 5 14.43 -6.34 14.78
C PRO A 5 13.33 -6.16 13.74
N SER A 6 12.85 -4.95 13.64
CA SER A 6 11.84 -4.58 12.67
C SER A 6 12.21 -5.00 11.25
N GLY A 7 13.46 -5.27 10.96
CA GLY A 7 13.88 -5.71 9.64
C GLY A 7 13.74 -7.20 9.40
N ALA A 8 13.07 -7.92 10.31
CA ALA A 8 13.04 -9.37 10.21
C ALA A 8 12.11 -9.91 9.13
N GLY A 9 11.10 -9.19 8.69
CA GLY A 9 10.12 -9.65 7.70
C GLY A 9 10.54 -10.71 6.71
N PRO A 10 9.87 -10.88 5.59
CA PRO A 10 10.16 -11.99 4.67
C PRO A 10 11.48 -11.83 3.90
N GLY A 11 12.15 -10.70 4.03
CA GLY A 11 13.42 -10.47 3.37
C GLY A 11 13.29 -10.05 1.92
N LYS A 12 14.38 -10.19 1.17
CA LYS A 12 14.45 -9.72 -0.22
C LYS A 12 14.04 -10.77 -1.24
N THR A 13 13.83 -12.00 -0.80
CA THR A 13 13.39 -13.07 -1.69
C THR A 13 11.89 -13.14 -1.70
N LEU A 14 11.28 -13.02 -2.87
CA LEU A 14 9.82 -13.04 -3.00
C LEU A 14 9.29 -14.42 -2.62
N GLN A 15 8.41 -14.44 -1.65
CA GLN A 15 7.79 -15.68 -1.20
C GLN A 15 6.67 -16.09 -2.14
N SER A 16 6.44 -17.39 -2.25
CA SER A 16 5.41 -17.92 -3.12
C SER A 16 4.03 -17.36 -2.77
N GLY A 17 3.30 -16.89 -3.77
CA GLY A 17 1.96 -16.34 -3.57
C GLY A 17 1.92 -14.85 -3.26
N TYR A 18 3.06 -14.19 -3.24
CA TYR A 18 3.12 -12.76 -2.93
C TYR A 18 3.77 -11.98 -4.07
N TYR A 19 3.60 -10.66 -4.03
CA TYR A 19 4.12 -9.73 -5.03
C TYR A 19 4.71 -8.51 -4.36
N TRP A 20 5.73 -7.93 -4.98
CA TRP A 20 6.10 -6.55 -4.66
C TRP A 20 5.16 -5.62 -5.41
N ILE A 21 4.92 -4.44 -4.87
CA ILE A 21 4.09 -3.42 -5.50
C ILE A 21 4.92 -2.16 -5.65
N ARG A 22 5.11 -1.71 -6.89
CA ARG A 22 5.95 -0.55 -7.18
C ARG A 22 5.17 0.60 -7.78
N ALA A 23 5.70 1.80 -7.60
CA ALA A 23 5.18 3.01 -8.18
C ALA A 23 5.68 3.16 -9.61
N VAL A 24 4.83 3.70 -10.50
CA VAL A 24 5.15 3.80 -11.93
C VAL A 24 5.30 5.22 -12.44
N ALA A 25 5.09 6.24 -11.62
CA ALA A 25 5.16 7.64 -12.06
C ALA A 25 6.22 8.42 -11.27
N ALA A 26 6.90 9.34 -11.96
CA ALA A 26 7.82 10.26 -11.31
C ALA A 26 7.04 11.14 -10.30
N PRO A 27 7.67 11.58 -9.20
CA PRO A 27 9.07 11.37 -8.84
C PRO A 27 9.32 10.06 -8.09
N ASN A 28 8.30 9.21 -7.94
CA ASN A 28 8.37 8.01 -7.11
C ASN A 28 8.60 6.73 -7.92
N PHE A 29 8.98 6.88 -9.16
CA PHE A 29 9.22 5.77 -10.07
C PHE A 29 10.19 4.76 -9.45
N HIS A 30 9.82 3.48 -9.48
CA HIS A 30 10.60 2.37 -8.89
C HIS A 30 10.72 2.36 -7.37
N LYS A 31 9.92 3.13 -6.66
CA LYS A 31 9.76 2.94 -5.22
C LYS A 31 8.66 1.91 -4.95
N TYR A 32 8.73 1.27 -3.79
CA TYR A 32 7.88 0.12 -3.47
C TYR A 32 7.07 0.35 -2.21
N ILE A 33 5.87 -0.20 -2.17
CA ILE A 33 5.01 -0.11 -0.99
C ILE A 33 5.62 -0.88 0.17
N GLN A 34 5.60 -0.26 1.33
CA GLN A 34 6.09 -0.84 2.58
C GLN A 34 5.43 -0.16 3.76
N THR A 35 5.72 -0.59 4.97
CA THR A 35 5.19 0.01 6.19
C THR A 35 6.28 0.79 6.92
N LYS A 36 5.84 1.73 7.76
CA LYS A 36 6.73 2.41 8.68
C LYS A 36 6.11 2.33 10.09
N PRO A 37 6.77 1.62 11.06
CA PRO A 37 8.03 0.89 10.94
C PRO A 37 7.94 -0.32 10.00
N LEU A 38 9.09 -0.73 9.47
CA LEU A 38 9.13 -1.84 8.52
C LEU A 38 8.52 -3.11 9.13
N TYR A 39 7.69 -3.77 8.34
CA TYR A 39 7.05 -5.05 8.68
C TYR A 39 6.23 -4.98 9.97
N SER A 40 5.70 -3.79 10.28
CA SER A 40 4.95 -3.54 11.51
C SER A 40 3.71 -2.72 11.21
N THR A 41 2.78 -2.73 12.16
CA THR A 41 1.61 -1.85 12.13
C THR A 41 2.07 -0.40 11.99
N GLY A 42 1.47 0.32 11.06
CA GLY A 42 1.81 1.73 10.82
C GLY A 42 1.37 2.20 9.46
N ASP A 43 1.93 3.33 9.03
CA ASP A 43 1.55 3.96 7.77
C ASP A 43 2.04 3.16 6.56
N ALA A 44 1.26 3.23 5.49
CA ALA A 44 1.68 2.77 4.17
C ALA A 44 2.51 3.87 3.53
N LEU A 45 3.67 3.52 3.01
CA LEU A 45 4.52 4.48 2.31
C LEU A 45 5.30 3.82 1.20
N LEU A 46 5.92 4.64 0.36
CA LEU A 46 6.82 4.16 -0.67
C LEU A 46 8.26 4.28 -0.19
N GLY A 47 9.05 3.28 -0.49
CA GLY A 47 10.45 3.29 -0.12
C GLY A 47 11.29 2.42 -1.04
N ASP A 48 12.52 2.20 -0.61
CA ASP A 48 13.53 1.50 -1.40
C ASP A 48 13.17 0.02 -1.63
N TYR A 49 13.66 -0.53 -2.75
CA TYR A 49 13.38 -1.91 -3.12
C TYR A 49 13.94 -2.92 -2.10
N THR A 50 14.99 -2.55 -1.38
CA THR A 50 15.62 -3.47 -0.41
C THR A 50 14.73 -3.75 0.79
N THR A 51 13.72 -2.92 1.02
CA THR A 51 12.78 -3.07 2.13
C THR A 51 11.34 -3.19 1.64
N ALA A 52 11.16 -3.50 0.35
CA ALA A 52 9.82 -3.64 -0.24
C ALA A 52 9.00 -4.69 0.50
N GLY A 53 7.74 -4.35 0.76
CA GLY A 53 6.80 -5.31 1.32
C GLY A 53 6.39 -6.37 0.29
N GLN A 54 5.87 -7.48 0.78
CA GLN A 54 5.34 -8.55 -0.07
C GLN A 54 3.86 -8.67 0.19
N PHE A 55 3.07 -8.62 -0.89
CA PHE A 55 1.63 -8.40 -0.79
C PHE A 55 0.83 -9.41 -1.61
N GLN A 56 -0.41 -9.62 -1.20
CA GLN A 56 -1.41 -10.32 -1.98
C GLN A 56 -2.78 -9.73 -1.70
N VAL A 57 -3.72 -9.89 -2.61
CA VAL A 57 -5.12 -9.56 -2.38
C VAL A 57 -5.87 -10.87 -2.12
N VAL A 58 -6.48 -10.96 -0.95
CA VAL A 58 -7.23 -12.15 -0.53
C VAL A 58 -8.60 -11.69 -0.01
N ASP A 59 -9.66 -12.15 -0.66
CA ASP A 59 -11.05 -11.80 -0.27
C ASP A 59 -11.25 -10.29 -0.12
N GLY A 60 -10.71 -9.52 -1.05
CA GLY A 60 -10.85 -8.06 -1.04
C GLY A 60 -9.93 -7.35 -0.06
N GLN A 61 -9.06 -8.07 0.62
CA GLN A 61 -8.10 -7.50 1.57
C GLN A 61 -6.72 -7.44 0.94
N LEU A 62 -6.06 -6.29 1.02
CA LEU A 62 -4.66 -6.21 0.68
C LEU A 62 -3.87 -6.65 1.91
N VAL A 63 -3.18 -7.77 1.81
CA VAL A 63 -2.42 -8.33 2.92
C VAL A 63 -0.92 -8.21 2.66
N GLN A 64 -0.16 -7.95 3.72
CA GLN A 64 1.30 -7.90 3.67
C GLN A 64 1.86 -9.02 4.52
N LEU A 65 2.77 -9.81 3.94
CA LEU A 65 3.48 -10.84 4.67
C LEU A 65 4.58 -10.20 5.53
N VAL A 66 4.53 -10.40 6.82
CA VAL A 66 5.51 -9.78 7.73
C VAL A 66 6.29 -10.78 8.55
N SER A 67 6.01 -12.07 8.42
CA SER A 67 6.78 -13.11 9.10
C SER A 67 8.01 -13.50 8.28
N ALA A 68 9.07 -13.92 8.98
CA ALA A 68 10.28 -14.42 8.33
C ALA A 68 10.00 -15.77 7.65
N PRO A 69 10.76 -16.12 6.61
CA PRO A 69 10.61 -17.44 5.98
C PRO A 69 10.80 -18.57 6.99
N GLY A 70 9.95 -19.58 6.88
CA GLY A 70 9.99 -20.72 7.79
C GLY A 70 9.31 -20.50 9.14
N GLN A 71 8.81 -19.30 9.39
CA GLN A 71 8.06 -18.99 10.61
C GLN A 71 6.56 -19.08 10.33
N PRO A 72 5.70 -19.22 11.37
CA PRO A 72 4.27 -19.16 11.17
C PRO A 72 3.87 -17.88 10.44
N ILE A 73 2.94 -18.00 9.50
CA ILE A 73 2.52 -16.88 8.67
C ILE A 73 1.88 -15.80 9.54
N LYS A 74 2.38 -14.59 9.42
CA LYS A 74 1.79 -13.41 10.03
C LYS A 74 1.53 -12.38 8.95
N LEU A 75 0.30 -11.84 8.94
CA LEU A 75 -0.14 -10.89 7.92
C LEU A 75 -0.57 -9.59 8.58
N LEU A 76 -0.33 -8.49 7.88
CA LEU A 76 -0.97 -7.21 8.16
C LEU A 76 -1.96 -6.92 7.05
N TYR A 77 -2.99 -6.13 7.37
CA TYR A 77 -4.03 -5.76 6.43
C TYR A 77 -3.97 -4.25 6.18
N ALA A 78 -4.09 -3.86 4.92
CA ALA A 78 -4.22 -2.45 4.58
C ALA A 78 -5.60 -1.97 4.98
N ASN A 79 -5.65 -0.94 5.81
CA ASN A 79 -6.90 -0.33 6.28
C ASN A 79 -7.04 1.04 5.63
N VAL A 80 -8.22 1.30 5.08
CA VAL A 80 -8.53 2.59 4.47
C VAL A 80 -9.39 3.38 5.44
N SER A 81 -8.94 4.60 5.76
CA SER A 81 -9.69 5.49 6.65
C SER A 81 -10.98 5.95 5.99
N GLU A 82 -12.07 6.03 6.73
CA GLU A 82 -13.30 6.61 6.23
C GLU A 82 -13.30 8.13 6.25
N THR A 83 -12.33 8.73 6.95
CA THR A 83 -12.22 10.18 7.08
C THR A 83 -11.45 10.76 5.92
N ARG A 84 -12.09 11.64 5.15
CA ARG A 84 -11.43 12.31 4.03
C ARG A 84 -10.46 13.35 4.58
N VAL A 85 -9.29 13.43 3.95
CA VAL A 85 -8.23 14.37 4.31
C VAL A 85 -7.68 15.01 3.01
N ILE A 86 -6.81 15.97 3.16
CA ILE A 86 -6.16 16.69 2.05
C ILE A 86 -7.20 17.16 1.03
N ASN A 87 -7.85 18.27 1.34
CA ASN A 87 -8.89 18.89 0.51
C ASN A 87 -10.11 17.99 0.28
N ASP A 88 -10.43 17.13 1.24
CA ASP A 88 -11.54 16.18 1.14
C ASP A 88 -11.42 15.22 -0.05
N MET A 89 -10.21 15.01 -0.56
CA MET A 89 -10.01 14.23 -1.78
C MET A 89 -9.15 13.00 -1.59
N SER A 90 -8.83 12.64 -0.36
CA SER A 90 -7.99 11.46 -0.12
C SER A 90 -8.36 10.73 1.15
N LEU A 91 -7.93 9.47 1.21
CA LEU A 91 -8.14 8.60 2.37
C LEU A 91 -6.79 8.01 2.77
N ALA A 92 -6.42 8.15 4.04
CA ALA A 92 -5.18 7.59 4.53
C ALA A 92 -5.24 6.06 4.54
N VAL A 93 -4.10 5.43 4.26
CA VAL A 93 -3.96 3.98 4.28
C VAL A 93 -2.90 3.61 5.32
N THR A 94 -3.28 2.70 6.22
CA THR A 94 -2.38 2.18 7.24
C THR A 94 -2.46 0.66 7.22
N PHE A 95 -1.47 0.01 7.84
CA PHE A 95 -1.47 -1.44 7.98
C PHE A 95 -1.64 -1.82 9.43
N SER A 96 -2.45 -2.83 9.70
CA SER A 96 -2.67 -3.33 11.05
C SER A 96 -3.01 -4.82 11.02
N GLU A 97 -3.13 -5.42 12.20
CA GLU A 97 -3.51 -6.82 12.32
C GLU A 97 -5.00 -7.05 12.13
N THR A 98 -5.78 -5.99 12.06
CA THR A 98 -7.23 -6.04 11.89
C THR A 98 -7.60 -5.89 10.43
N LYS A 99 -8.57 -6.69 9.96
CA LYS A 99 -9.03 -6.59 8.57
C LYS A 99 -9.67 -5.23 8.28
N ASN A 100 -9.51 -4.78 7.04
CA ASN A 100 -10.15 -3.57 6.54
C ASN A 100 -11.66 -3.75 6.49
N THR A 101 -12.40 -2.72 6.89
CA THR A 101 -13.86 -2.71 6.86
C THR A 101 -14.42 -1.69 5.89
N TYR A 102 -13.59 -0.89 5.23
CA TYR A 102 -14.05 0.15 4.31
C TYR A 102 -13.54 -0.12 2.90
N GLY A 103 -14.43 -0.63 2.06
CA GLY A 103 -14.13 -0.94 0.68
C GLY A 103 -13.35 -2.23 0.50
N THR A 104 -12.95 -2.50 -0.75
CA THR A 104 -12.23 -3.70 -1.10
C THR A 104 -11.09 -3.39 -2.06
N PHE A 105 -10.04 -4.18 -1.96
CA PHE A 105 -8.90 -4.13 -2.90
C PHE A 105 -9.05 -5.20 -3.96
N ALA A 106 -8.49 -4.95 -5.12
CA ALA A 106 -8.48 -5.91 -6.23
C ALA A 106 -7.29 -5.62 -7.15
N TRP A 107 -6.89 -6.64 -7.91
CA TRP A 107 -5.95 -6.44 -9.01
C TRP A 107 -6.76 -6.09 -10.27
N GLY A 108 -6.41 -5.00 -10.93
CA GLY A 108 -6.97 -4.64 -12.23
C GLY A 108 -5.97 -4.95 -13.32
N GLY A 109 -5.70 -6.25 -13.55
CA GLY A 109 -4.54 -6.64 -14.32
C GLY A 109 -3.31 -6.54 -13.44
N ASP A 110 -2.41 -5.60 -13.73
CA ASP A 110 -1.20 -5.41 -12.94
C ASP A 110 -1.34 -4.35 -11.86
N ASP A 111 -2.34 -3.48 -11.94
CA ASP A 111 -2.46 -2.36 -11.01
C ASP A 111 -3.30 -2.71 -9.79
N LEU A 112 -2.98 -2.05 -8.69
CA LEU A 112 -3.71 -2.22 -7.42
C LEU A 112 -4.87 -1.24 -7.39
N GLN A 113 -6.08 -1.76 -7.23
CA GLN A 113 -7.31 -0.98 -7.17
C GLN A 113 -7.96 -1.06 -5.81
N TRP A 114 -8.66 0.00 -5.46
CA TRP A 114 -9.52 0.04 -4.28
C TRP A 114 -10.82 0.71 -4.65
N SER A 115 -11.93 0.18 -4.16
CA SER A 115 -13.25 0.77 -4.38
C SER A 115 -14.16 0.49 -3.20
N VAL A 116 -15.21 1.31 -3.07
CA VAL A 116 -16.22 1.13 -2.04
C VAL A 116 -17.57 1.55 -2.60
N ALA A 117 -18.62 0.85 -2.20
CA ALA A 117 -19.98 1.19 -2.61
C ALA A 117 -20.32 2.61 -2.15
N GLY A 118 -21.00 3.36 -3.02
CA GLY A 118 -21.42 4.73 -2.71
C GLY A 118 -20.37 5.79 -2.99
N VAL A 119 -19.15 5.41 -3.36
CA VAL A 119 -18.11 6.36 -3.75
C VAL A 119 -17.76 6.12 -5.21
N ASN A 120 -18.01 7.12 -6.04
CA ASN A 120 -17.71 7.04 -7.47
C ASN A 120 -16.33 7.61 -7.72
N ARG A 121 -15.36 6.74 -7.99
CA ARG A 121 -13.99 7.17 -8.29
C ARG A 121 -13.75 7.12 -9.79
N PRO A 122 -13.25 8.22 -10.37
CA PRO A 122 -12.91 8.22 -11.80
C PRO A 122 -11.86 7.21 -12.17
N ASN A 123 -10.90 6.96 -11.27
CA ASN A 123 -9.84 5.99 -11.47
C ASN A 123 -9.61 5.20 -10.20
N LYS A 124 -9.99 3.94 -10.19
CA LYS A 124 -9.88 3.06 -9.02
C LYS A 124 -8.43 2.74 -8.64
N SER A 125 -7.49 3.02 -9.52
CA SER A 125 -6.06 2.77 -9.30
C SER A 125 -5.30 4.02 -8.88
N ALA A 126 -5.98 5.15 -8.71
CA ALA A 126 -5.31 6.42 -8.41
C ALA A 126 -4.95 6.55 -6.93
N TRP A 127 -3.71 6.91 -6.67
CA TRP A 127 -3.17 7.13 -5.35
C TRP A 127 -2.51 8.50 -5.29
N TYR A 128 -2.32 9.02 -4.07
CA TYR A 128 -1.40 10.13 -3.82
C TYR A 128 -0.24 9.63 -2.97
N VAL A 129 0.95 10.16 -3.24
CA VAL A 129 2.11 10.00 -2.38
C VAL A 129 2.50 11.40 -1.94
N CYS A 130 2.40 11.65 -0.66
CA CYS A 130 2.55 12.99 -0.11
C CYS A 130 3.85 13.10 0.69
N THR A 131 4.07 14.26 1.30
CA THR A 131 5.28 14.52 2.07
C THR A 131 5.57 13.37 3.04
N GLY A 132 6.83 12.92 3.09
CA GLY A 132 7.23 11.78 3.91
C GLY A 132 6.97 10.44 3.23
N GLN A 133 6.61 10.43 1.95
CA GLN A 133 6.31 9.24 1.15
C GLN A 133 5.05 8.51 1.60
N LYS A 134 4.22 9.15 2.39
CA LYS A 134 2.98 8.56 2.90
C LYS A 134 1.96 8.43 1.79
N MET A 135 1.30 7.28 1.74
CA MET A 135 0.35 6.96 0.67
C MET A 135 -1.09 7.23 1.10
N TYR A 136 -1.88 7.71 0.14
CA TYR A 136 -3.31 7.96 0.29
C TYR A 136 -4.05 7.47 -0.94
N ILE A 137 -5.30 7.04 -0.75
CA ILE A 137 -6.21 6.80 -1.87
C ILE A 137 -6.60 8.16 -2.46
N ASN A 138 -6.51 8.31 -3.77
CA ASN A 138 -6.98 9.51 -4.48
C ASN A 138 -8.43 9.31 -4.89
N LEU A 139 -9.32 10.13 -4.38
CA LEU A 139 -10.75 10.05 -4.67
C LEU A 139 -11.15 10.83 -5.93
N GLY A 140 -10.24 11.62 -6.47
CA GLY A 140 -10.49 12.43 -7.67
C GLY A 140 -9.86 11.86 -8.92
N ASN A 141 -9.78 12.72 -9.95
CA ASN A 141 -9.16 12.36 -11.21
C ASN A 141 -7.64 12.25 -11.06
N TYR A 142 -7.07 11.28 -11.73
CA TYR A 142 -5.62 11.10 -11.79
C TYR A 142 -4.99 12.28 -12.54
N LEU A 143 -3.92 12.82 -11.96
CA LEU A 143 -3.18 13.96 -12.52
C LEU A 143 -4.01 15.23 -12.67
N TYR A 144 -5.06 15.41 -11.89
CA TYR A 144 -5.87 16.59 -11.93
C TYR A 144 -6.12 17.12 -10.53
N GLY A 145 -5.78 18.39 -10.30
CA GLY A 145 -6.00 19.03 -9.01
C GLY A 145 -5.15 18.44 -7.89
N THR A 146 -3.95 17.95 -8.22
CA THR A 146 -3.07 17.32 -7.24
C THR A 146 -2.75 18.29 -6.11
N PRO A 147 -2.99 17.91 -4.84
CA PRO A 147 -2.72 18.78 -3.71
C PRO A 147 -1.24 19.11 -3.59
N SER A 148 -0.93 20.28 -3.03
CA SER A 148 0.43 20.67 -2.73
C SER A 148 1.08 19.64 -1.78
N GLY A 149 2.31 19.27 -2.07
CA GLY A 149 3.03 18.29 -1.26
C GLY A 149 2.72 16.84 -1.62
N CYS A 150 1.89 16.61 -2.64
CA CYS A 150 1.54 15.27 -3.10
C CYS A 150 1.91 15.06 -4.55
N ALA A 151 2.04 13.81 -4.95
CA ALA A 151 2.21 13.41 -6.34
C ALA A 151 1.24 12.30 -6.64
N ASP A 152 0.63 12.35 -7.83
CA ASP A 152 -0.24 11.27 -8.29
C ASP A 152 0.58 10.01 -8.57
N GLN A 153 -0.02 8.85 -8.27
CA GLN A 153 0.64 7.58 -8.45
C GLN A 153 -0.32 6.48 -8.82
N VAL A 154 0.15 5.55 -9.63
CA VAL A 154 -0.46 4.24 -9.85
C VAL A 154 0.57 3.21 -9.41
N CYS A 155 0.13 2.19 -8.71
CA CYS A 155 1.02 1.14 -8.21
C CYS A 155 0.68 -0.18 -8.88
N VAL A 156 1.70 -0.89 -9.32
CA VAL A 156 1.55 -2.13 -10.06
C VAL A 156 2.40 -3.24 -9.45
N ILE A 157 2.09 -4.48 -9.81
CA ILE A 157 2.92 -5.62 -9.45
C ILE A 157 4.33 -5.36 -9.97
N GLY A 158 5.31 -5.41 -9.09
CA GLY A 158 6.71 -5.24 -9.43
C GLY A 158 7.38 -6.55 -9.80
N VAL A 159 8.47 -6.45 -10.50
CA VAL A 159 9.32 -7.60 -10.82
C VAL A 159 10.69 -7.42 -10.23
#